data_4373fa510d6680a0158216a195870e24
#
_entry.id   4373fa510d6680a0158216a195870e24
#
_cell.length_a   1.000
_cell.length_b   1.000
_cell.length_c   1.000
_cell.angle_alpha   90.00
_cell.angle_beta   90.00
_cell.angle_gamma   90.00
#
_symmetry.space_group_name_H-M   'P 1'
#
loop_
_entity.id
_entity.type
_entity.pdbx_description
1 polymer ?
#
loop_
_entity_poly.entity_id
_entity_poly.type
_entity_poly.pdbx_seq_one_letter_code
_entity_poly.pdbx_strand_id
1 'polypeptide(L)'
;MAQMIDIKKVTIGPRNLEAVVEVAPSAPLMTSDDAEGTKLVLDLMPELAEHVCLGDAAPRFGEVAENTELAHLLEHVTVELLARTDAAGDIASGQTTELGERTYQITLACPDDVLVAGALSSAAWILQWAYSGGGDPRPDIDAIVGGLVDLVASLGDEKDEAAEPGSVDGVADPAELEVIEEEPETAPEAEDVAEEQPEPESDVEPADDAPAQSPWPTDVVPRPHLVR
;
A
#
# COMPACT_ATOMS: atom_id res chain seq x y z
N MET A 1 24.11 7.71 0.00
CA MET A 1 23.84 6.38 0.55
C MET A 1 22.94 5.65 -0.46
N ALA A 2 23.08 4.33 -0.63
CA ALA A 2 22.15 3.58 -1.46
C ALA A 2 20.78 3.54 -0.77
N GLN A 3 19.70 3.64 -1.56
CA GLN A 3 18.34 3.51 -1.05
C GLN A 3 18.13 2.07 -0.58
N MET A 4 17.55 1.90 0.61
CA MET A 4 17.38 0.59 1.23
C MET A 4 16.07 -0.08 0.80
N ILE A 5 15.02 0.70 0.67
CA ILE A 5 13.71 0.27 0.20
C ILE A 5 13.32 1.13 -0.99
N ASP A 6 12.98 0.50 -2.10
CA ASP A 6 12.51 1.16 -3.32
C ASP A 6 11.03 0.88 -3.55
N ILE A 7 10.21 1.93 -3.63
CA ILE A 7 8.79 1.82 -3.94
C ILE A 7 8.65 1.78 -5.46
N LYS A 8 8.42 0.58 -6.00
CA LYS A 8 8.38 0.33 -7.45
C LYS A 8 7.06 0.73 -8.09
N LYS A 9 5.97 0.55 -7.38
CA LYS A 9 4.62 0.80 -7.90
C LYS A 9 3.68 1.14 -6.76
N VAL A 10 2.82 2.11 -7.00
CA VAL A 10 1.69 2.42 -6.13
C VAL A 10 0.42 2.32 -6.96
N THR A 11 -0.57 1.62 -6.44
CA THR A 11 -1.90 1.49 -7.05
C THR A 11 -2.93 1.96 -6.02
N ILE A 12 -3.74 2.94 -6.40
CA ILE A 12 -4.78 3.50 -5.53
C ILE A 12 -6.09 2.86 -5.90
N GLY A 13 -6.68 2.17 -4.95
CA GLY A 13 -8.02 1.61 -5.03
C GLY A 13 -9.04 2.50 -4.29
N PRO A 14 -10.33 2.14 -4.33
CA PRO A 14 -11.38 2.95 -3.70
C PRO A 14 -11.34 2.97 -2.17
N ARG A 15 -10.59 2.05 -1.54
CA ARG A 15 -10.50 1.92 -0.08
C ARG A 15 -9.11 1.53 0.41
N ASN A 16 -8.18 1.28 -0.47
CA ASN A 16 -6.82 0.84 -0.15
C ASN A 16 -5.82 1.42 -1.13
N LEU A 17 -4.60 1.54 -0.66
CA LEU A 17 -3.41 1.78 -1.45
C LEU A 17 -2.57 0.50 -1.41
N GLU A 18 -2.14 0.03 -2.57
CA GLU A 18 -1.23 -1.10 -2.72
C GLU A 18 0.12 -0.59 -3.22
N ALA A 19 1.17 -0.84 -2.47
CA ALA A 19 2.53 -0.49 -2.84
C ALA A 19 3.36 -1.75 -3.04
N VAL A 20 4.02 -1.86 -4.19
CA VAL A 20 5.05 -2.87 -4.40
C VAL A 20 6.39 -2.26 -4.02
N VAL A 21 7.05 -2.87 -3.06
CA VAL A 21 8.36 -2.42 -2.55
C VAL A 21 9.42 -3.49 -2.78
N GLU A 22 10.63 -3.06 -3.04
CA GLU A 22 11.81 -3.93 -3.17
C GLU A 22 12.85 -3.52 -2.13
N VAL A 23 13.31 -4.49 -1.35
CA VAL A 23 14.39 -4.31 -0.39
C VAL A 23 15.72 -4.53 -1.10
N ALA A 24 16.59 -3.51 -1.09
CA ALA A 24 17.86 -3.55 -1.80
C ALA A 24 18.73 -4.74 -1.35
N PRO A 25 19.52 -5.35 -2.25
CA PRO A 25 20.38 -6.50 -1.90
C PRO A 25 21.38 -6.22 -0.77
N SER A 26 21.77 -4.96 -0.58
CA SER A 26 22.68 -4.52 0.48
C SER A 26 22.00 -4.21 1.81
N ALA A 27 20.67 -4.15 1.82
CA ALA A 27 19.90 -3.91 3.03
C ALA A 27 19.57 -5.22 3.76
N PRO A 28 19.38 -5.20 5.08
CA PRO A 28 18.89 -6.36 5.82
C PRO A 28 17.52 -6.78 5.27
N LEU A 29 17.25 -8.08 5.24
CA LEU A 29 15.95 -8.60 4.85
C LEU A 29 15.04 -8.74 6.06
N MET A 30 15.62 -9.21 7.16
CA MET A 30 14.96 -9.39 8.45
C MET A 30 15.40 -8.32 9.44
N THR A 31 14.53 -7.97 10.36
CA THR A 31 14.86 -7.05 11.47
C THR A 31 15.98 -7.59 12.36
N SER A 32 16.12 -8.91 12.47
CA SER A 32 17.20 -9.59 13.20
C SER A 32 18.56 -9.46 12.53
N ASP A 33 18.63 -9.14 11.24
CA ASP A 33 19.90 -8.97 10.52
C ASP A 33 20.63 -7.68 10.94
N ASP A 34 19.88 -6.70 11.47
CA ASP A 34 20.39 -5.45 12.06
C ASP A 34 19.56 -5.06 13.29
N ALA A 35 19.87 -5.67 14.42
CA ALA A 35 19.18 -5.44 15.68
C ALA A 35 19.33 -3.99 16.21
N GLU A 36 20.43 -3.30 15.85
CA GLU A 36 20.65 -1.91 16.26
C GLU A 36 19.70 -0.97 15.49
N GLY A 37 19.57 -1.15 14.19
CA GLY A 37 18.61 -0.41 13.36
C GLY A 37 17.19 -0.64 13.82
N THR A 38 16.81 -1.89 14.06
CA THR A 38 15.48 -2.26 14.59
C THR A 38 15.21 -1.57 15.93
N LYS A 39 16.18 -1.60 16.85
CA LYS A 39 16.05 -0.93 18.15
C LYS A 39 15.85 0.58 18.00
N LEU A 40 16.54 1.24 17.07
CA LEU A 40 16.37 2.68 16.82
C LEU A 40 14.94 3.01 16.39
N VAL A 41 14.29 2.18 15.57
CA VAL A 41 12.90 2.36 15.17
C VAL A 41 11.95 2.20 16.36
N LEU A 42 12.14 1.13 17.15
CA LEU A 42 11.29 0.87 18.32
C LEU A 42 11.49 1.93 19.44
N ASP A 43 12.69 2.47 19.59
CA ASP A 43 12.96 3.59 20.52
C ASP A 43 12.34 4.93 20.03
N LEU A 44 12.09 5.07 18.71
CA LEU A 44 11.40 6.21 18.13
C LEU A 44 9.89 6.12 18.29
N MET A 45 9.34 4.91 18.13
CA MET A 45 7.91 4.61 18.09
C MET A 45 7.62 3.40 18.97
N PRO A 46 7.65 3.54 20.30
CA PRO A 46 7.43 2.42 21.22
C PRO A 46 6.02 1.81 21.13
N GLU A 47 5.04 2.58 20.63
CA GLU A 47 3.66 2.14 20.44
C GLU A 47 3.53 1.02 19.39
N LEU A 48 4.50 0.88 18.49
CA LEU A 48 4.55 -0.22 17.51
C LEU A 48 4.43 -1.60 18.18
N ALA A 49 4.97 -1.75 19.39
CA ALA A 49 4.89 -3.01 20.13
C ALA A 49 3.46 -3.46 20.45
N GLU A 50 2.52 -2.51 20.54
CA GLU A 50 1.12 -2.78 20.87
C GLU A 50 0.24 -3.01 19.62
N HIS A 51 0.77 -2.79 18.42
CA HIS A 51 0.03 -3.03 17.18
C HIS A 51 -0.42 -4.48 17.07
N VAL A 52 -1.64 -4.67 16.57
CA VAL A 52 -2.20 -6.00 16.28
C VAL A 52 -1.64 -6.47 14.95
N CYS A 53 -1.00 -7.64 14.96
CA CYS A 53 -0.56 -8.36 13.77
C CYS A 53 -1.64 -9.33 13.32
N LEU A 54 -2.18 -9.14 12.13
CA LEU A 54 -3.18 -10.04 11.54
C LEU A 54 -2.48 -10.99 10.55
N GLY A 55 -2.46 -12.27 10.91
CA GLY A 55 -1.90 -13.32 10.04
C GLY A 55 -0.50 -13.80 10.42
N ASP A 56 0.11 -13.23 11.46
CA ASP A 56 1.40 -13.68 11.99
C ASP A 56 1.27 -14.73 13.10
N ALA A 57 2.43 -15.30 13.44
CA ALA A 57 2.54 -16.29 14.53
C ALA A 57 2.19 -15.71 15.91
N ALA A 58 2.26 -14.39 16.08
CA ALA A 58 1.95 -13.68 17.30
C ALA A 58 0.87 -12.61 17.08
N PRO A 59 -0.01 -12.39 18.07
CA PRO A 59 -1.11 -11.44 17.95
C PRO A 59 -0.67 -9.97 18.03
N ARG A 60 0.57 -9.70 18.46
CA ARG A 60 1.12 -8.34 18.61
C ARG A 60 2.45 -8.21 17.91
N PHE A 61 2.67 -7.07 17.28
CA PHE A 61 3.90 -6.78 16.55
C PHE A 61 5.13 -6.82 17.46
N GLY A 62 5.03 -6.35 18.70
CA GLY A 62 6.14 -6.42 19.67
C GLY A 62 6.70 -7.83 19.93
N GLU A 63 5.90 -8.87 19.68
CA GLU A 63 6.32 -10.27 19.86
C GLU A 63 7.14 -10.80 18.66
N VAL A 64 7.03 -10.15 17.49
CA VAL A 64 7.73 -10.53 16.25
C VAL A 64 8.72 -9.47 15.79
N ALA A 65 8.68 -8.26 16.31
CA ALA A 65 9.43 -7.09 15.85
C ALA A 65 10.95 -7.31 15.76
N GLU A 66 11.52 -8.18 16.61
CA GLU A 66 12.95 -8.50 16.60
C GLU A 66 13.36 -9.50 15.51
N ASN A 67 12.39 -10.19 14.89
CA ASN A 67 12.66 -11.18 13.84
C ASN A 67 11.47 -11.30 12.87
N THR A 68 11.28 -10.26 12.08
CA THR A 68 10.28 -10.23 11.01
C THR A 68 10.89 -9.57 9.76
N GLU A 69 10.18 -9.61 8.62
CA GLU A 69 10.65 -8.95 7.41
C GLU A 69 10.70 -7.43 7.58
N LEU A 70 11.71 -6.81 6.98
CA LEU A 70 11.85 -5.35 6.99
C LEU A 70 10.65 -4.66 6.33
N ALA A 71 10.03 -5.29 5.32
CA ALA A 71 8.81 -4.80 4.69
C ALA A 71 7.61 -4.80 5.64
N HIS A 72 7.52 -5.78 6.54
CA HIS A 72 6.48 -5.83 7.58
C HIS A 72 6.69 -4.72 8.63
N LEU A 73 7.94 -4.46 9.05
CA LEU A 73 8.24 -3.31 9.89
C LEU A 73 7.87 -1.99 9.19
N LEU A 74 8.13 -1.85 7.87
CA LEU A 74 7.73 -0.68 7.09
C LEU A 74 6.22 -0.46 7.12
N GLU A 75 5.44 -1.53 6.98
CA GLU A 75 3.98 -1.47 7.11
C GLU A 75 3.57 -0.91 8.46
N HIS A 76 4.05 -1.51 9.56
CA HIS A 76 3.69 -1.08 10.90
C HIS A 76 4.09 0.37 11.21
N VAL A 77 5.27 0.81 10.77
CA VAL A 77 5.69 2.23 10.88
C VAL A 77 4.75 3.14 10.10
N THR A 78 4.32 2.73 8.91
CA THR A 78 3.36 3.49 8.10
C THR A 78 2.01 3.61 8.80
N VAL A 79 1.49 2.49 9.32
CA VAL A 79 0.21 2.44 10.07
C VAL A 79 0.26 3.31 11.32
N GLU A 80 1.39 3.31 12.05
CA GLU A 80 1.58 4.17 13.22
C GLU A 80 1.56 5.66 12.86
N LEU A 81 2.26 6.07 11.79
CA LEU A 81 2.21 7.45 11.32
C LEU A 81 0.79 7.86 10.96
N LEU A 82 0.04 7.00 10.26
CA LEU A 82 -1.37 7.26 9.91
C LEU A 82 -2.24 7.37 11.15
N ALA A 83 -2.09 6.48 12.12
CA ALA A 83 -2.87 6.49 13.36
C ALA A 83 -2.67 7.79 14.15
N ARG A 84 -1.48 8.38 14.11
CA ARG A 84 -1.17 9.65 14.80
C ARG A 84 -1.72 10.90 14.09
N THR A 85 -2.16 10.79 12.84
CA THR A 85 -2.67 11.97 12.11
C THR A 85 -4.09 12.37 12.50
N ASP A 86 -4.82 11.55 13.25
CA ASP A 86 -6.26 11.66 13.49
C ASP A 86 -7.13 11.71 12.20
N ALA A 87 -6.51 12.00 11.05
CA ALA A 87 -7.18 12.07 9.76
C ALA A 87 -7.53 10.69 9.20
N ALA A 88 -6.78 9.66 9.56
CA ALA A 88 -7.05 8.28 9.18
C ALA A 88 -8.22 7.68 9.97
N GLY A 89 -8.61 8.28 11.09
CA GLY A 89 -9.63 7.75 11.99
C GLY A 89 -9.28 6.33 12.49
N ASP A 90 -10.30 5.49 12.68
CA ASP A 90 -10.14 4.12 13.20
C ASP A 90 -9.76 3.09 12.11
N ILE A 91 -9.40 3.53 10.89
CA ILE A 91 -9.14 2.65 9.74
C ILE A 91 -7.67 2.45 9.40
N ALA A 92 -6.74 2.92 10.25
CA ALA A 92 -5.32 2.67 10.04
C ALA A 92 -5.04 1.16 10.19
N SER A 93 -4.81 0.50 9.06
CA SER A 93 -4.49 -0.93 9.00
C SER A 93 -3.66 -1.22 7.76
N GLY A 94 -2.85 -2.28 7.85
CA GLY A 94 -1.99 -2.73 6.78
C GLY A 94 -1.94 -4.24 6.67
N GLN A 95 -1.37 -4.71 5.57
CA GLN A 95 -1.03 -6.10 5.32
C GLN A 95 0.18 -6.17 4.41
N THR A 96 1.16 -6.98 4.77
CA THR A 96 2.34 -7.26 3.96
C THR A 96 2.25 -8.67 3.36
N THR A 97 2.53 -8.80 2.06
CA THR A 97 2.54 -10.06 1.34
C THR A 97 3.83 -10.17 0.53
N GLU A 98 4.56 -11.25 0.67
CA GLU A 98 5.74 -11.54 -0.16
C GLU A 98 5.30 -11.88 -1.60
N LEU A 99 5.88 -11.19 -2.59
CA LEU A 99 5.66 -11.44 -4.03
C LEU A 99 6.82 -12.22 -4.67
N GLY A 100 7.97 -12.20 -4.05
CA GLY A 100 9.19 -12.83 -4.52
C GLY A 100 10.38 -12.44 -3.69
N GLU A 101 11.57 -12.93 -4.04
CA GLU A 101 12.78 -12.62 -3.30
C GLU A 101 12.94 -11.10 -3.14
N ARG A 102 12.92 -10.62 -1.89
CA ARG A 102 13.07 -9.20 -1.51
C ARG A 102 12.00 -8.25 -2.05
N THR A 103 10.90 -8.77 -2.62
CA THR A 103 9.82 -7.99 -3.20
C THR A 103 8.52 -8.26 -2.46
N TYR A 104 7.87 -7.20 -2.00
CA TYR A 104 6.67 -7.29 -1.16
C TYR A 104 5.58 -6.37 -1.68
N GLN A 105 4.34 -6.77 -1.47
CA GLN A 105 3.18 -5.89 -1.60
C GLN A 105 2.72 -5.47 -0.21
N ILE A 106 2.63 -4.18 0.01
CA ILE A 106 2.04 -3.59 1.21
C ILE A 106 0.70 -3.01 0.83
N THR A 107 -0.36 -3.51 1.43
CA THR A 107 -1.73 -3.03 1.27
C THR A 107 -2.11 -2.23 2.50
N LEU A 108 -2.47 -0.96 2.33
CA LEU A 108 -2.80 -0.04 3.40
C LEU A 108 -4.24 0.43 3.25
N ALA A 109 -5.00 0.54 4.33
CA ALA A 109 -6.28 1.23 4.30
C ALA A 109 -6.05 2.68 3.86
N CYS A 110 -6.85 3.17 2.92
CA CYS A 110 -6.63 4.46 2.28
C CYS A 110 -7.86 5.36 2.44
N PRO A 111 -7.90 6.18 3.50
CA PRO A 111 -8.90 7.24 3.64
C PRO A 111 -8.60 8.44 2.74
N ASP A 112 -7.32 8.71 2.48
CA ASP A 112 -6.80 9.75 1.60
C ASP A 112 -5.49 9.27 0.97
N ASP A 113 -5.38 9.33 -0.34
CA ASP A 113 -4.26 8.78 -1.12
C ASP A 113 -2.94 9.54 -0.88
N VAL A 114 -3.01 10.85 -0.74
CA VAL A 114 -1.84 11.70 -0.45
C VAL A 114 -1.30 11.42 0.94
N LEU A 115 -2.20 11.32 1.92
CA LEU A 115 -1.86 11.02 3.30
C LEU A 115 -1.15 9.67 3.40
N VAL A 116 -1.73 8.63 2.81
CA VAL A 116 -1.18 7.26 2.89
C VAL A 116 0.13 7.14 2.14
N ALA A 117 0.25 7.71 0.94
CA ALA A 117 1.50 7.71 0.17
C ALA A 117 2.61 8.52 0.89
N GLY A 118 2.25 9.64 1.50
CA GLY A 118 3.15 10.46 2.30
C GLY A 118 3.65 9.72 3.56
N ALA A 119 2.75 9.04 4.26
CA ALA A 119 3.09 8.22 5.43
C ALA A 119 4.03 7.07 5.07
N LEU A 120 3.75 6.34 3.98
CA LEU A 120 4.61 5.26 3.48
C LEU A 120 6.01 5.77 3.10
N SER A 121 6.09 6.91 2.42
CA SER A 121 7.37 7.53 2.05
C SER A 121 8.16 7.98 3.28
N SER A 122 7.48 8.55 4.27
CA SER A 122 8.08 8.96 5.54
C SER A 122 8.58 7.76 6.35
N ALA A 123 7.81 6.68 6.38
CA ALA A 123 8.20 5.43 7.02
C ALA A 123 9.46 4.83 6.37
N ALA A 124 9.53 4.79 5.03
CA ALA A 124 10.72 4.34 4.31
C ALA A 124 11.96 5.20 4.64
N TRP A 125 11.79 6.51 4.79
CA TRP A 125 12.87 7.42 5.21
C TRP A 125 13.30 7.18 6.66
N ILE A 126 12.37 6.93 7.59
CA ILE A 126 12.67 6.61 8.99
C ILE A 126 13.49 5.31 9.07
N LEU A 127 13.08 4.27 8.34
CA LEU A 127 13.85 3.02 8.27
C LEU A 127 15.23 3.25 7.66
N GLN A 128 15.33 4.02 6.56
CA GLN A 128 16.62 4.38 5.96
C GLN A 128 17.54 5.06 6.98
N TRP A 129 17.03 5.98 7.80
CA TRP A 129 17.80 6.62 8.86
C TRP A 129 18.26 5.62 9.90
N ALA A 130 17.36 4.80 10.44
CA ALA A 130 17.66 3.85 11.51
C ALA A 130 18.70 2.81 11.08
N TYR A 131 18.49 2.18 9.94
CA TYR A 131 19.37 1.13 9.41
C TYR A 131 20.63 1.66 8.70
N SER A 132 20.80 2.98 8.65
CA SER A 132 22.08 3.63 8.33
C SER A 132 22.89 3.99 9.59
N GLY A 133 22.48 3.49 10.75
CA GLY A 133 23.15 3.74 12.03
C GLY A 133 22.63 4.96 12.79
N GLY A 134 21.50 5.53 12.38
CA GLY A 134 20.91 6.72 13.02
C GLY A 134 21.75 7.98 12.81
N GLY A 135 21.77 8.85 13.80
CA GLY A 135 22.54 10.10 13.79
C GLY A 135 21.66 11.35 13.78
N ASP A 136 22.33 12.51 13.63
CA ASP A 136 21.65 13.80 13.57
C ASP A 136 21.43 14.25 12.12
N PRO A 137 20.25 14.80 11.80
CA PRO A 137 19.10 14.98 12.69
C PRO A 137 18.33 13.68 12.92
N ARG A 138 17.92 13.43 14.17
CA ARG A 138 17.00 12.36 14.51
C ARG A 138 15.61 12.70 13.94
N PRO A 139 14.84 11.72 13.39
CA PRO A 139 13.47 11.94 12.97
C PRO A 139 12.61 12.50 14.11
N ASP A 140 11.90 13.58 13.82
CA ASP A 140 10.89 14.17 14.69
C ASP A 140 9.52 13.66 14.20
N ILE A 141 8.97 12.68 14.90
CA ILE A 141 7.75 11.99 14.49
C ILE A 141 6.56 12.96 14.53
N ASP A 142 6.47 13.82 15.53
CA ASP A 142 5.36 14.76 15.63
C ASP A 142 5.42 15.81 14.50
N ALA A 143 6.61 16.27 14.12
CA ALA A 143 6.78 17.16 12.98
C ALA A 143 6.45 16.46 11.65
N ILE A 144 6.78 15.17 11.48
CA ILE A 144 6.41 14.39 10.30
C ILE A 144 4.88 14.27 10.20
N VAL A 145 4.23 13.88 11.29
CA VAL A 145 2.77 13.74 11.36
C VAL A 145 2.07 15.07 11.07
N GLY A 146 2.52 16.16 11.70
CA GLY A 146 1.99 17.51 11.42
C GLY A 146 2.15 17.91 9.96
N GLY A 147 3.33 17.66 9.37
CA GLY A 147 3.59 17.93 7.95
C GLY A 147 2.70 17.12 6.99
N LEU A 148 2.34 15.87 7.32
CA LEU A 148 1.40 15.07 6.54
C LEU A 148 -0.01 15.66 6.57
N VAL A 149 -0.49 16.09 7.73
CA VAL A 149 -1.81 16.73 7.88
C VAL A 149 -1.85 18.06 7.12
N ASP A 150 -0.82 18.89 7.27
CA ASP A 150 -0.72 20.18 6.57
C ASP A 150 -0.69 20.00 5.04
N LEU A 151 -0.01 18.96 4.55
CA LEU A 151 0.05 18.65 3.13
C LEU A 151 -1.34 18.35 2.56
N VAL A 152 -2.10 17.47 3.23
CA VAL A 152 -3.46 17.12 2.80
C VAL A 152 -4.38 18.34 2.84
N ALA A 153 -4.30 19.16 3.90
CA ALA A 153 -5.09 20.38 4.02
C ALA A 153 -4.79 21.37 2.88
N SER A 154 -3.50 21.57 2.56
CA SER A 154 -3.11 22.49 1.47
C SER A 154 -3.62 22.07 0.10
N LEU A 155 -3.67 20.78 -0.18
CA LEU A 155 -4.20 20.24 -1.46
C LEU A 155 -5.73 20.26 -1.50
N GLY A 156 -6.41 20.20 -0.36
CA GLY A 156 -7.84 20.39 -0.23
C GLY A 156 -8.26 21.79 -0.60
N ASP A 157 -7.58 22.80 -0.06
CA ASP A 157 -7.85 24.22 -0.31
C ASP A 157 -7.68 24.59 -1.79
N GLU A 158 -6.65 24.04 -2.47
CA GLU A 158 -6.44 24.27 -3.91
C GLU A 158 -7.58 23.71 -4.79
N LYS A 159 -8.19 22.60 -4.39
CA LYS A 159 -9.32 22.02 -5.10
C LYS A 159 -10.57 22.88 -4.96
N ASP A 160 -10.81 23.49 -3.81
CA ASP A 160 -11.95 24.34 -3.55
C ASP A 160 -11.82 25.69 -4.28
N GLU A 161 -10.63 26.29 -4.36
CA GLU A 161 -10.38 27.51 -5.14
C GLU A 161 -10.55 27.29 -6.65
N ALA A 162 -10.18 26.11 -7.16
CA ALA A 162 -10.35 25.76 -8.58
C ALA A 162 -11.82 25.45 -8.96
N ALA A 163 -12.68 25.23 -7.99
CA ALA A 163 -14.10 24.92 -8.17
C ALA A 163 -15.04 26.15 -8.16
N GLU A 164 -14.53 27.37 -7.86
CA GLU A 164 -15.30 28.59 -7.98
C GLU A 164 -15.61 28.85 -9.48
N PRO A 165 -16.88 28.75 -9.92
CA PRO A 165 -17.23 29.08 -11.30
C PRO A 165 -17.05 30.58 -11.48
N GLY A 166 -15.99 30.96 -12.19
CA GLY A 166 -15.80 32.32 -12.64
C GLY A 166 -17.09 32.84 -13.29
N SER A 167 -17.68 33.85 -12.67
CA SER A 167 -18.83 34.58 -13.18
C SER A 167 -18.48 35.17 -14.55
N VAL A 168 -18.77 34.45 -15.60
CA VAL A 168 -18.75 34.98 -16.96
C VAL A 168 -20.09 35.64 -17.21
N ASP A 169 -20.20 36.92 -16.79
CA ASP A 169 -21.16 37.86 -17.40
C ASP A 169 -20.65 38.14 -18.83
N GLY A 170 -21.20 37.43 -19.77
CA GLY A 170 -20.91 37.60 -21.17
C GLY A 170 -21.98 36.90 -22.00
N VAL A 171 -23.13 37.59 -22.17
CA VAL A 171 -24.16 37.24 -23.15
C VAL A 171 -23.54 37.22 -24.54
N ALA A 172 -23.34 36.02 -25.09
CA ALA A 172 -23.11 35.83 -26.51
C ALA A 172 -24.34 35.11 -27.09
N ASP A 173 -24.93 35.76 -28.10
CA ASP A 173 -26.07 35.44 -28.94
C ASP A 173 -25.97 34.00 -29.52
N PRO A 174 -27.04 33.16 -29.45
CA PRO A 174 -27.03 31.83 -29.99
C PRO A 174 -27.46 31.83 -31.45
N ALA A 175 -26.55 32.20 -32.36
CA ALA A 175 -26.75 32.03 -33.79
C ALA A 175 -25.41 31.81 -34.48
N GLU A 176 -25.10 30.56 -34.71
CA GLU A 176 -24.23 29.95 -35.72
C GLU A 176 -23.44 28.74 -35.14
N LEU A 177 -24.13 27.62 -35.10
CA LEU A 177 -23.47 26.32 -35.08
C LEU A 177 -23.88 25.60 -36.36
N GLU A 178 -23.01 25.64 -37.35
CA GLU A 178 -23.09 24.76 -38.51
C GLU A 178 -22.90 23.32 -38.07
N VAL A 179 -23.90 22.51 -38.35
CA VAL A 179 -23.89 21.06 -38.14
C VAL A 179 -23.00 20.45 -39.22
N ILE A 180 -21.83 19.95 -38.82
CA ILE A 180 -21.03 19.08 -39.66
C ILE A 180 -21.54 17.66 -39.40
N GLU A 181 -22.33 17.12 -40.38
CA GLU A 181 -22.66 15.70 -40.43
C GLU A 181 -21.42 14.93 -40.89
N GLU A 182 -20.79 14.17 -40.00
CA GLU A 182 -19.85 13.12 -40.36
C GLU A 182 -20.61 11.83 -40.63
N GLU A 183 -20.52 11.36 -41.88
CA GLU A 183 -21.02 10.05 -42.31
C GLU A 183 -20.24 8.91 -41.61
N PRO A 184 -20.88 7.77 -41.28
CA PRO A 184 -20.21 6.65 -40.63
C PRO A 184 -19.40 5.88 -41.66
N GLU A 185 -18.07 5.85 -41.42
CA GLU A 185 -17.11 5.03 -42.16
C GLU A 185 -17.34 3.54 -41.81
N THR A 186 -17.56 2.77 -42.87
CA THR A 186 -17.85 1.34 -42.84
C THR A 186 -16.69 0.52 -42.28
N ALA A 187 -16.99 -0.37 -41.35
CA ALA A 187 -16.07 -1.39 -40.82
C ALA A 187 -15.69 -2.39 -41.94
N PRO A 188 -14.40 -2.85 -41.97
CA PRO A 188 -14.01 -3.96 -42.81
C PRO A 188 -14.44 -5.31 -42.20
N GLU A 189 -14.91 -6.17 -43.09
CA GLU A 189 -15.35 -7.55 -42.86
C GLU A 189 -14.28 -8.39 -42.20
N ALA A 190 -14.74 -9.23 -41.25
CA ALA A 190 -13.93 -10.28 -40.61
C ALA A 190 -13.65 -11.39 -41.63
N GLU A 191 -12.41 -11.65 -41.90
CA GLU A 191 -12.00 -12.90 -42.56
C GLU A 191 -11.99 -14.05 -41.52
N ASP A 192 -12.79 -15.03 -41.85
CA ASP A 192 -12.96 -16.34 -41.29
C ASP A 192 -11.65 -17.14 -41.44
N VAL A 193 -10.97 -17.46 -40.35
CA VAL A 193 -9.91 -18.48 -40.35
C VAL A 193 -10.31 -19.60 -39.40
N ALA A 194 -10.68 -20.71 -40.08
CA ALA A 194 -11.08 -21.97 -39.53
C ALA A 194 -10.08 -22.60 -38.55
N GLU A 195 -10.66 -23.12 -37.49
CA GLU A 195 -10.34 -24.31 -36.71
C GLU A 195 -9.11 -25.15 -37.11
N GLU A 196 -8.23 -25.37 -36.15
CA GLU A 196 -7.58 -26.66 -35.99
C GLU A 196 -7.45 -26.97 -34.50
N GLN A 197 -8.34 -27.86 -34.02
CA GLN A 197 -8.28 -28.53 -32.72
C GLN A 197 -7.33 -29.72 -32.83
N PRO A 198 -6.40 -29.93 -31.91
CA PRO A 198 -5.83 -31.25 -31.68
C PRO A 198 -6.68 -32.02 -30.67
N GLU A 199 -7.05 -33.20 -31.06
CA GLU A 199 -7.75 -34.25 -30.27
C GLU A 199 -6.93 -34.69 -29.04
N PRO A 200 -7.60 -35.24 -28.01
CA PRO A 200 -6.97 -35.63 -26.76
C PRO A 200 -6.41 -37.06 -26.85
N GLU A 201 -5.14 -37.22 -26.56
CA GLU A 201 -4.59 -38.55 -26.27
C GLU A 201 -4.66 -38.87 -24.78
N SER A 202 -5.26 -39.94 -24.55
CA SER A 202 -5.62 -40.84 -23.50
C SER A 202 -4.58 -41.13 -22.40
N ASP A 203 -5.19 -41.46 -21.23
CA ASP A 203 -4.75 -42.46 -20.25
C ASP A 203 -3.47 -42.21 -19.44
N VAL A 204 -3.64 -41.56 -18.29
CA VAL A 204 -2.84 -41.90 -17.10
C VAL A 204 -3.81 -42.13 -15.93
N GLU A 205 -3.78 -43.38 -15.41
CA GLU A 205 -4.53 -43.83 -14.25
C GLU A 205 -4.28 -42.93 -13.00
N PRO A 206 -5.29 -42.69 -12.14
CA PRO A 206 -5.10 -41.92 -10.93
C PRO A 206 -4.40 -42.72 -9.86
N ALA A 207 -3.23 -42.27 -9.44
CA ALA A 207 -2.65 -42.67 -8.16
C ALA A 207 -3.50 -42.08 -7.04
N ASP A 208 -3.98 -42.96 -6.20
CA ASP A 208 -4.69 -42.76 -4.96
C ASP A 208 -3.78 -41.95 -3.98
N ASP A 209 -3.99 -40.65 -3.86
CA ASP A 209 -3.37 -39.86 -2.82
C ASP A 209 -4.46 -39.03 -2.11
N ALA A 210 -4.72 -39.46 -0.89
CA ALA A 210 -5.73 -38.87 -0.03
C ALA A 210 -5.41 -37.39 0.26
N PRO A 211 -6.41 -36.46 0.27
CA PRO A 211 -6.16 -35.09 0.56
C PRO A 211 -5.68 -34.92 2.01
N ALA A 212 -4.52 -34.33 2.17
CA ALA A 212 -4.03 -33.87 3.47
C ALA A 212 -5.08 -32.95 4.08
N GLN A 213 -5.65 -33.38 5.20
CA GLN A 213 -6.60 -32.58 5.97
C GLN A 213 -5.88 -31.35 6.51
N SER A 214 -6.32 -30.18 6.08
CA SER A 214 -5.91 -28.90 6.66
C SER A 214 -6.23 -28.90 8.17
N PRO A 215 -5.27 -28.55 9.03
CA PRO A 215 -5.51 -28.52 10.48
C PRO A 215 -6.33 -27.33 10.96
N TRP A 216 -6.83 -26.48 10.05
CA TRP A 216 -7.57 -25.27 10.42
C TRP A 216 -9.05 -25.42 10.16
N PRO A 217 -9.92 -25.11 11.15
CA PRO A 217 -11.35 -25.07 10.95
C PRO A 217 -11.74 -23.90 10.06
N THR A 218 -12.46 -24.20 8.97
CA THR A 218 -12.88 -23.24 7.93
C THR A 218 -14.06 -22.32 8.32
N ASP A 219 -14.48 -22.29 9.58
CA ASP A 219 -15.74 -21.64 9.99
C ASP A 219 -15.61 -20.53 11.06
N VAL A 220 -14.46 -19.89 11.20
CA VAL A 220 -14.37 -18.74 12.12
C VAL A 220 -13.76 -17.56 11.38
N VAL A 221 -14.61 -16.71 10.82
CA VAL A 221 -14.24 -15.34 10.45
C VAL A 221 -14.32 -14.52 11.75
N PRO A 222 -13.20 -14.08 12.33
CA PRO A 222 -13.25 -13.20 13.48
C PRO A 222 -13.82 -11.84 13.07
N ARG A 223 -14.88 -11.39 13.70
CA ARG A 223 -15.34 -10.01 13.57
C ARG A 223 -14.39 -9.13 14.40
N PRO A 224 -13.96 -7.96 13.91
CA PRO A 224 -13.14 -7.05 14.67
C PRO A 224 -13.94 -6.57 15.91
N HIS A 225 -13.41 -6.81 17.08
CA HIS A 225 -13.90 -6.22 18.30
C HIS A 225 -13.18 -4.87 18.52
N LEU A 226 -13.95 -3.79 18.40
CA LEU A 226 -13.56 -2.48 18.90
C LEU A 226 -13.31 -2.57 20.40
N VAL A 227 -12.09 -2.31 20.83
CA VAL A 227 -11.74 -2.08 22.23
C VAL A 227 -11.60 -0.57 22.40
N ARG A 228 -12.48 0.00 23.24
CA ARG A 228 -12.40 1.38 23.71
C ARG A 228 -11.34 1.51 24.78
#